data_e3276d216e433ce3a343674bb287d94b
#
_entry.id   e3276d216e433ce3a343674bb287d94b
#
_cell.length_a   1.000
_cell.length_b   1.000
_cell.length_c   1.000
_cell.angle_alpha   90.00
_cell.angle_beta   90.00
_cell.angle_gamma   90.00
#
_symmetry.space_group_name_H-M   'P 1'
#
loop_
_entity.id
_entity.type
_entity.pdbx_description
1 polymer ?
#
loop_
_entity_poly.entity_id
_entity_poly.type
_entity_poly.pdbx_seq_one_letter_code
_entity_poly.pdbx_strand_id
1 'polypeptide(L)'
;ARLTSCTPSISKNKGGVSVENVPSGNKQWFVLRVTYGRIIKAQTFVEAKGLECYVPLHYKEIWKQGKRRVITEPLIPSFIFVHASAERVDYLLQDKSIKPLENRALLSYYYDHTSHCEKSPTKNPPLVISDSAMDNFIRLTSIHNPHIIPVTSENIKCKLGDEVVITEGDFKGIRGKVARIAGQQRVVVELFDRYLVATAYIPKEAMKNCITSQKI
;
A
#
# COMPACT_ATOMS: atom_id res chain seq x y z
N ALA A 1 10.03 26.87 -11.32
CA ALA A 1 8.86 26.13 -11.78
C ALA A 1 8.00 25.81 -10.56
N ARG A 2 6.80 26.37 -10.51
CA ARG A 2 5.84 26.24 -9.41
C ARG A 2 5.22 24.84 -9.45
N LEU A 3 5.27 24.13 -8.35
CA LEU A 3 4.49 22.92 -8.12
C LEU A 3 3.05 23.35 -7.80
N THR A 4 2.15 23.09 -8.71
CA THR A 4 0.71 23.26 -8.50
C THR A 4 0.18 22.11 -7.65
N SER A 5 -0.49 22.47 -6.57
CA SER A 5 -1.27 21.58 -5.71
C SER A 5 -2.39 20.94 -6.54
N CYS A 6 -2.41 19.61 -6.61
CA CYS A 6 -3.53 18.87 -7.20
C CYS A 6 -4.66 18.76 -6.18
N THR A 7 -5.63 19.65 -6.29
CA THR A 7 -6.99 19.42 -5.80
C THR A 7 -7.78 18.69 -6.89
N PRO A 8 -8.65 17.73 -6.57
CA PRO A 8 -9.43 17.02 -7.57
C PRO A 8 -10.52 17.93 -8.13
N SER A 9 -10.35 18.36 -9.38
CA SER A 9 -11.38 19.05 -10.13
C SER A 9 -12.36 18.03 -10.71
N ILE A 10 -13.62 18.14 -10.34
CA ILE A 10 -14.72 17.40 -10.95
C ILE A 10 -14.96 17.99 -12.35
N SER A 11 -14.49 17.30 -13.37
CA SER A 11 -14.81 17.58 -14.77
C SER A 11 -16.00 16.74 -15.20
N LYS A 12 -17.13 17.42 -15.48
CA LYS A 12 -18.29 16.82 -16.17
C LYS A 12 -17.92 16.62 -17.65
N ASN A 13 -17.78 15.38 -18.10
CA ASN A 13 -17.79 15.06 -19.51
C ASN A 13 -18.89 14.06 -19.86
N LYS A 14 -19.74 14.50 -20.80
CA LYS A 14 -20.85 13.74 -21.40
C LYS A 14 -20.28 12.71 -22.39
N GLY A 15 -20.77 11.48 -22.33
CA GLY A 15 -20.54 10.49 -23.38
C GLY A 15 -20.57 9.06 -22.84
N GLY A 16 -21.75 8.56 -22.54
CA GLY A 16 -22.38 7.28 -22.63
C GLY A 16 -21.55 5.98 -22.56
N VAL A 17 -21.47 5.37 -21.40
CA VAL A 17 -21.95 4.00 -21.11
C VAL A 17 -22.30 4.04 -19.63
N SER A 18 -23.55 3.82 -19.29
CA SER A 18 -24.09 3.80 -17.94
C SER A 18 -23.42 2.71 -17.11
N VAL A 19 -22.54 3.10 -16.21
CA VAL A 19 -22.01 2.27 -15.11
C VAL A 19 -23.02 2.39 -13.93
N GLU A 20 -24.28 2.14 -14.21
CA GLU A 20 -25.33 2.07 -13.20
C GLU A 20 -25.71 0.61 -13.00
N ASN A 21 -25.64 0.16 -11.73
CA ASN A 21 -26.03 -1.12 -11.16
C ASN A 21 -24.95 -2.23 -11.05
N VAL A 22 -23.81 -1.90 -10.40
CA VAL A 22 -23.09 -2.95 -9.69
C VAL A 22 -23.48 -2.84 -8.21
N PRO A 23 -23.95 -3.92 -7.55
CA PRO A 23 -24.38 -3.88 -6.15
C PRO A 23 -23.29 -3.27 -5.27
N SER A 24 -23.70 -2.40 -4.36
CA SER A 24 -22.84 -1.78 -3.35
C SER A 24 -22.50 -2.83 -2.27
N GLY A 25 -21.69 -3.81 -2.62
CA GLY A 25 -21.08 -4.73 -1.67
C GLY A 25 -20.18 -3.98 -0.70
N ASN A 26 -19.86 -4.59 0.45
CA ASN A 26 -18.94 -4.02 1.42
C ASN A 26 -17.57 -3.77 0.74
N LYS A 27 -17.10 -2.53 0.76
CA LYS A 27 -15.79 -2.17 0.19
C LYS A 27 -14.69 -2.67 1.09
N GLN A 28 -13.61 -3.15 0.48
CA GLN A 28 -12.42 -3.66 1.14
C GLN A 28 -11.18 -3.27 0.34
N TRP A 29 -10.03 -3.24 1.00
CA TRP A 29 -8.75 -3.01 0.35
C TRP A 29 -8.18 -4.32 -0.22
N PHE A 30 -8.26 -4.49 -1.52
CA PHE A 30 -7.66 -5.63 -2.22
C PHE A 30 -6.22 -5.32 -2.63
N VAL A 31 -5.35 -6.31 -2.50
CA VAL A 31 -3.98 -6.26 -3.03
C VAL A 31 -3.97 -6.87 -4.42
N LEU A 32 -3.65 -6.08 -5.42
CA LEU A 32 -3.54 -6.54 -6.80
C LEU A 32 -2.08 -6.53 -7.25
N ARG A 33 -1.65 -7.63 -7.85
CA ARG A 33 -0.33 -7.73 -8.49
C ARG A 33 -0.36 -7.01 -9.82
N VAL A 34 0.65 -6.19 -10.06
CA VAL A 34 0.86 -5.46 -11.30
C VAL A 34 1.99 -6.11 -12.09
N THR A 35 1.84 -6.26 -13.41
CA THR A 35 2.93 -6.68 -14.29
C THR A 35 4.09 -5.67 -14.19
N TYR A 36 5.31 -6.18 -14.01
CA TYR A 36 6.52 -5.41 -13.76
C TYR A 36 6.67 -4.18 -14.69
N GLY A 37 7.06 -3.05 -14.09
CA GLY A 37 7.26 -1.78 -14.80
C GLY A 37 5.99 -1.06 -15.25
N ARG A 38 4.79 -1.57 -14.94
CA ARG A 38 3.51 -1.02 -15.45
C ARG A 38 2.63 -0.40 -14.37
N ILE A 39 3.17 -0.08 -13.19
CA ILE A 39 2.37 0.37 -12.05
C ILE A 39 1.62 1.69 -12.31
N ILE A 40 2.24 2.66 -12.97
CA ILE A 40 1.59 3.92 -13.34
C ILE A 40 0.44 3.66 -14.32
N LYS A 41 0.65 2.76 -15.30
CA LYS A 41 -0.42 2.38 -16.23
C LYS A 41 -1.56 1.67 -15.51
N ALA A 42 -1.26 0.83 -14.53
CA ALA A 42 -2.25 0.17 -13.70
C ALA A 42 -3.05 1.17 -12.88
N GLN A 43 -2.40 2.14 -12.25
CA GLN A 43 -3.04 3.19 -11.49
C GLN A 43 -4.01 4.00 -12.35
N THR A 44 -3.54 4.53 -13.48
CA THR A 44 -4.38 5.28 -14.43
C THR A 44 -5.58 4.46 -14.90
N PHE A 45 -5.39 3.16 -15.14
CA PHE A 45 -6.48 2.27 -15.55
C PHE A 45 -7.53 2.09 -14.45
N VAL A 46 -7.12 1.86 -13.21
CA VAL A 46 -8.04 1.69 -12.07
C VAL A 46 -8.81 2.99 -11.80
N GLU A 47 -8.13 4.12 -11.81
CA GLU A 47 -8.74 5.45 -11.64
C GLU A 47 -9.74 5.78 -12.75
N ALA A 48 -9.42 5.44 -14.01
CA ALA A 48 -10.33 5.61 -15.15
C ALA A 48 -11.62 4.77 -15.04
N LYS A 49 -11.61 3.69 -14.24
CA LYS A 49 -12.80 2.90 -13.90
C LYS A 49 -13.58 3.43 -12.69
N GLY A 50 -13.18 4.59 -12.16
CA GLY A 50 -13.82 5.20 -11.00
C GLY A 50 -13.63 4.41 -9.70
N LEU A 51 -12.54 3.65 -9.59
CA LEU A 51 -12.16 2.93 -8.38
C LEU A 51 -11.10 3.71 -7.61
N GLU A 52 -11.24 3.73 -6.29
CA GLU A 52 -10.23 4.25 -5.40
C GLU A 52 -9.02 3.31 -5.36
N CYS A 53 -7.83 3.86 -5.53
CA CYS A 53 -6.61 3.05 -5.44
C CYS A 53 -5.47 3.82 -4.78
N TYR A 54 -4.50 3.08 -4.28
CA TYR A 54 -3.31 3.60 -3.63
C TYR A 54 -2.05 2.90 -4.12
N VAL A 55 -1.05 3.71 -4.46
CA VAL A 55 0.32 3.26 -4.78
C VAL A 55 1.26 3.98 -3.82
N PRO A 56 1.88 3.27 -2.86
CA PRO A 56 2.81 3.88 -1.93
C PRO A 56 4.08 4.34 -2.67
N LEU A 57 4.52 5.55 -2.38
CA LEU A 57 5.69 6.16 -3.01
C LEU A 57 6.87 6.22 -2.04
N HIS A 58 8.05 6.03 -2.57
CA HIS A 58 9.32 6.20 -1.87
C HIS A 58 10.10 7.37 -2.45
N TYR A 59 10.62 8.22 -1.57
CA TYR A 59 11.43 9.38 -1.93
C TYR A 59 12.90 9.02 -1.73
N LYS A 60 13.64 8.92 -2.84
CA LYS A 60 15.04 8.52 -2.84
C LYS A 60 15.94 9.65 -3.29
N GLU A 61 16.97 9.93 -2.53
CA GLU A 61 17.99 10.87 -2.93
C GLU A 61 19.02 10.19 -3.83
N ILE A 62 19.27 10.78 -4.98
CA ILE A 62 20.29 10.33 -5.93
C ILE A 62 21.21 11.48 -6.31
N TRP A 63 22.47 11.14 -6.61
CA TRP A 63 23.42 12.05 -7.24
C TRP A 63 23.33 11.90 -8.75
N LYS A 64 22.97 12.97 -9.44
CA LYS A 64 22.95 13.00 -10.91
C LYS A 64 23.68 14.27 -11.40
N GLN A 65 24.71 14.08 -12.22
CA GLN A 65 25.53 15.18 -12.78
C GLN A 65 26.08 16.11 -11.67
N GLY A 66 26.63 15.54 -10.58
CA GLY A 66 27.20 16.30 -9.47
C GLY A 66 26.20 17.05 -8.59
N LYS A 67 24.87 16.86 -8.81
CA LYS A 67 23.81 17.49 -8.03
C LYS A 67 22.96 16.44 -7.32
N ARG A 68 22.60 16.73 -6.07
CA ARG A 68 21.63 15.94 -5.30
C ARG A 68 20.22 16.17 -5.86
N ARG A 69 19.51 15.11 -6.14
CA ARG A 69 18.11 15.14 -6.61
C ARG A 69 17.30 14.14 -5.82
N VAL A 70 16.04 14.50 -5.53
CA VAL A 70 15.06 13.59 -4.99
C VAL A 70 14.27 13.03 -6.15
N ILE A 71 14.20 11.71 -6.25
CA ILE A 71 13.32 11.00 -7.19
C ILE A 71 12.22 10.28 -6.40
N THR A 72 11.11 10.08 -7.05
CA THR A 72 9.97 9.35 -6.49
C THR A 72 9.80 8.06 -7.26
N GLU A 73 9.76 6.95 -6.57
CA GLU A 73 9.53 5.63 -7.15
C GLU A 73 8.49 4.86 -6.30
N PRO A 74 7.76 3.89 -6.88
CA PRO A 74 6.86 3.05 -6.09
C PRO A 74 7.63 2.30 -5.00
N LEU A 75 7.17 2.40 -3.75
CA LEU A 75 7.76 1.71 -2.60
C LEU A 75 7.66 0.19 -2.77
N ILE A 76 6.55 -0.27 -3.35
CA ILE A 76 6.28 -1.68 -3.65
C ILE A 76 5.93 -1.78 -5.15
N PRO A 77 6.91 -1.98 -6.03
CA PRO A 77 6.74 -1.80 -7.48
C PRO A 77 5.84 -2.83 -8.16
N SER A 78 5.45 -3.89 -7.45
CA SER A 78 4.65 -4.99 -8.01
C SER A 78 3.19 -5.00 -7.53
N PHE A 79 2.77 -4.05 -6.71
CA PHE A 79 1.44 -4.04 -6.12
C PHE A 79 0.76 -2.67 -6.17
N ILE A 80 -0.56 -2.72 -6.37
CA ILE A 80 -1.48 -1.60 -6.18
C ILE A 80 -2.58 -2.04 -5.22
N PHE A 81 -3.02 -1.13 -4.37
CA PHE A 81 -4.10 -1.35 -3.42
C PHE A 81 -5.38 -0.72 -3.97
N VAL A 82 -6.47 -1.48 -4.03
CA VAL A 82 -7.74 -1.04 -4.60
C VAL A 82 -8.85 -1.19 -3.57
N HIS A 83 -9.56 -0.09 -3.28
CA HIS A 83 -10.67 -0.06 -2.34
C HIS A 83 -12.00 -0.17 -3.08
N ALA A 84 -12.58 -1.36 -3.08
CA ALA A 84 -13.80 -1.66 -3.83
C ALA A 84 -14.53 -2.88 -3.27
N SER A 85 -15.73 -3.18 -3.79
CA SER A 85 -16.35 -4.48 -3.57
C SER A 85 -15.71 -5.57 -4.43
N ALA A 86 -15.81 -6.83 -4.01
CA ALA A 86 -15.23 -7.96 -4.73
C ALA A 86 -15.71 -8.04 -6.18
N GLU A 87 -17.01 -7.80 -6.39
CA GLU A 87 -17.63 -7.84 -7.73
C GLU A 87 -17.05 -6.77 -8.66
N ARG A 88 -16.73 -5.58 -8.13
CA ARG A 88 -16.12 -4.51 -8.91
C ARG A 88 -14.67 -4.82 -9.26
N VAL A 89 -13.94 -5.48 -8.37
CA VAL A 89 -12.57 -5.94 -8.64
C VAL A 89 -12.59 -7.06 -9.67
N ASP A 90 -13.51 -8.03 -9.57
CA ASP A 90 -13.68 -9.09 -10.58
C ASP A 90 -13.96 -8.50 -11.96
N TYR A 91 -14.86 -7.52 -12.06
CA TYR A 91 -15.15 -6.82 -13.31
C TYR A 91 -13.91 -6.09 -13.86
N LEU A 92 -13.15 -5.42 -12.99
CA LEU A 92 -11.90 -4.74 -13.35
C LEU A 92 -10.87 -5.72 -13.95
N LEU A 93 -10.73 -6.90 -13.35
CA LEU A 93 -9.75 -7.91 -13.79
C LEU A 93 -10.16 -8.61 -15.08
N GLN A 94 -11.45 -8.67 -15.40
CA GLN A 94 -11.99 -9.24 -16.64
C GLN A 94 -11.89 -8.28 -17.84
N ASP A 95 -11.60 -7.00 -17.59
CA ASP A 95 -11.52 -5.98 -18.62
C ASP A 95 -10.32 -6.20 -19.54
N LYS A 96 -10.61 -6.45 -20.81
CA LYS A 96 -9.62 -6.72 -21.87
C LYS A 96 -9.18 -5.46 -22.63
N SER A 97 -9.58 -4.27 -22.19
CA SER A 97 -9.24 -3.01 -22.86
C SER A 97 -7.72 -2.73 -22.88
N ILE A 98 -6.98 -3.30 -21.93
CA ILE A 98 -5.52 -3.24 -21.92
C ILE A 98 -4.93 -4.56 -22.42
N LYS A 99 -4.18 -4.49 -23.52
CA LYS A 99 -3.50 -5.65 -24.08
C LYS A 99 -2.53 -6.27 -23.07
N PRO A 100 -2.55 -7.59 -22.89
CA PRO A 100 -1.54 -8.30 -22.11
C PRO A 100 -0.13 -7.98 -22.59
N LEU A 101 0.85 -8.04 -21.71
CA LEU A 101 2.26 -8.02 -22.06
C LEU A 101 2.81 -9.44 -21.89
N GLU A 102 3.38 -10.02 -22.96
CA GLU A 102 3.91 -11.39 -22.92
C GLU A 102 2.90 -12.40 -22.34
N ASN A 103 1.64 -12.31 -22.77
CA ASN A 103 0.51 -13.11 -22.27
C ASN A 103 0.18 -12.92 -20.77
N ARG A 104 0.73 -11.89 -20.12
CA ARG A 104 0.40 -11.55 -18.73
C ARG A 104 -0.57 -10.38 -18.67
N ALA A 105 -1.67 -10.57 -17.95
CA ALA A 105 -2.62 -9.49 -17.65
C ALA A 105 -1.93 -8.33 -16.93
N LEU A 106 -2.44 -7.11 -17.10
CA LEU A 106 -1.93 -5.92 -16.38
C LEU A 106 -2.05 -6.10 -14.88
N LEU A 107 -3.21 -6.57 -14.43
CA LEU A 107 -3.58 -6.77 -13.03
C LEU A 107 -4.02 -8.22 -12.81
N SER A 108 -3.72 -8.73 -11.62
CA SER A 108 -4.23 -10.00 -11.11
C SER A 108 -4.37 -9.94 -9.59
N TYR A 109 -5.23 -10.78 -9.01
CA TYR A 109 -5.28 -10.91 -7.56
C TYR A 109 -3.92 -11.36 -7.00
N TYR A 110 -3.59 -10.80 -5.84
CA TYR A 110 -2.63 -11.41 -4.93
C TYR A 110 -3.42 -12.19 -3.88
N TYR A 111 -3.01 -13.42 -3.61
CA TYR A 111 -3.75 -14.35 -2.74
C TYR A 111 -3.09 -14.44 -1.37
N ASP A 112 -3.93 -14.60 -0.35
CA ASP A 112 -3.46 -14.85 1.01
C ASP A 112 -2.88 -16.26 1.12
N HIS A 113 -1.61 -16.36 1.45
CA HIS A 113 -0.92 -17.65 1.62
C HIS A 113 -1.03 -18.20 3.05
N THR A 114 -1.65 -17.45 3.96
CA THR A 114 -1.80 -17.83 5.37
C THR A 114 -3.17 -18.43 5.69
N SER A 115 -4.17 -18.16 4.85
CA SER A 115 -5.53 -18.67 5.02
C SER A 115 -5.97 -19.55 3.85
N HIS A 116 -6.89 -20.48 4.14
CA HIS A 116 -7.51 -21.32 3.13
C HIS A 116 -8.96 -20.95 2.92
N CYS A 117 -9.43 -20.98 1.70
CA CYS A 117 -10.84 -20.72 1.40
C CYS A 117 -11.69 -21.93 1.82
N GLU A 118 -12.65 -21.73 2.72
CA GLU A 118 -13.57 -22.80 3.18
C GLU A 118 -14.35 -23.45 2.03
N LYS A 119 -14.75 -22.64 1.02
CA LYS A 119 -15.49 -23.14 -0.16
C LYS A 119 -14.61 -23.87 -1.19
N SER A 120 -13.30 -23.77 -1.07
CA SER A 120 -12.34 -24.35 -2.00
C SER A 120 -11.01 -24.56 -1.27
N PRO A 121 -10.86 -25.65 -0.52
CA PRO A 121 -9.67 -25.88 0.32
C PRO A 121 -8.34 -25.87 -0.43
N THR A 122 -8.38 -25.98 -1.75
CA THR A 122 -7.20 -25.94 -2.64
C THR A 122 -6.88 -24.55 -3.19
N LYS A 123 -7.72 -23.53 -2.90
CA LYS A 123 -7.51 -22.16 -3.40
C LYS A 123 -7.46 -21.19 -2.24
N ASN A 124 -6.40 -20.43 -2.18
CA ASN A 124 -6.30 -19.32 -1.24
C ASN A 124 -7.26 -18.19 -1.66
N PRO A 125 -7.87 -17.47 -0.71
CA PRO A 125 -8.71 -16.31 -1.02
C PRO A 125 -7.85 -15.13 -1.52
N PRO A 126 -8.43 -14.17 -2.26
CA PRO A 126 -7.78 -12.90 -2.51
C PRO A 126 -7.37 -12.21 -1.20
N LEU A 127 -6.19 -11.62 -1.20
CA LEU A 127 -5.70 -10.92 -0.01
C LEU A 127 -6.43 -9.59 0.16
N VAL A 128 -6.98 -9.39 1.34
CA VAL A 128 -7.68 -8.18 1.78
C VAL A 128 -6.99 -7.60 3.01
N ILE A 129 -6.83 -6.28 3.02
CA ILE A 129 -6.26 -5.54 4.14
C ILE A 129 -7.39 -4.80 4.85
N SER A 130 -7.39 -4.80 6.18
CA SER A 130 -8.37 -4.04 6.96
C SER A 130 -8.17 -2.53 6.78
N ASP A 131 -9.25 -1.76 6.84
CA ASP A 131 -9.22 -0.31 6.70
C ASP A 131 -8.25 0.34 7.69
N SER A 132 -8.26 -0.11 8.95
CA SER A 132 -7.36 0.43 9.97
C SER A 132 -5.87 0.18 9.70
N ALA A 133 -5.52 -0.98 9.14
CA ALA A 133 -4.15 -1.28 8.73
C ALA A 133 -3.74 -0.46 7.51
N MET A 134 -4.65 -0.33 6.55
CA MET A 134 -4.41 0.45 5.34
C MET A 134 -4.29 1.95 5.65
N ASP A 135 -5.14 2.51 6.49
CA ASP A 135 -5.07 3.91 6.94
C ASP A 135 -3.73 4.21 7.61
N ASN A 136 -3.29 3.32 8.51
CA ASN A 136 -2.00 3.45 9.18
C ASN A 136 -0.83 3.41 8.19
N PHE A 137 -0.92 2.53 7.20
CA PHE A 137 0.08 2.41 6.13
C PHE A 137 0.10 3.62 5.20
N ILE A 138 -1.06 4.10 4.76
CA ILE A 138 -1.20 5.31 3.93
C ILE A 138 -0.61 6.51 4.66
N ARG A 139 -0.94 6.69 5.95
CA ARG A 139 -0.40 7.78 6.77
C ARG A 139 1.13 7.73 6.82
N LEU A 140 1.71 6.55 7.05
CA LEU A 140 3.17 6.39 7.06
C LEU A 140 3.79 6.75 5.71
N THR A 141 3.28 6.15 4.63
CA THR A 141 3.90 6.27 3.29
C THR A 141 3.59 7.58 2.57
N SER A 142 2.63 8.37 3.08
CA SER A 142 2.36 9.74 2.61
C SER A 142 3.33 10.78 3.17
N ILE A 143 4.15 10.43 4.18
CA ILE A 143 5.15 11.32 4.72
C ILE A 143 6.35 11.38 3.76
N HIS A 144 6.70 12.59 3.31
CA HIS A 144 7.83 12.84 2.41
C HIS A 144 9.17 12.73 3.15
N ASN A 145 9.53 11.53 3.56
CA ASN A 145 10.76 11.28 4.31
C ASN A 145 11.59 10.18 3.65
N PRO A 146 12.83 10.46 3.18
CA PRO A 146 13.68 9.50 2.49
C PRO A 146 14.15 8.34 3.39
N HIS A 147 13.97 8.46 4.70
CA HIS A 147 14.33 7.41 5.65
C HIS A 147 13.20 6.40 5.92
N ILE A 148 12.04 6.56 5.28
CA ILE A 148 11.03 5.50 5.22
C ILE A 148 11.54 4.47 4.21
N ILE A 149 11.74 3.23 4.66
CA ILE A 149 12.34 2.17 3.85
C ILE A 149 11.45 0.92 3.82
N PRO A 150 11.34 0.27 2.65
CA PRO A 150 10.77 -1.06 2.59
C PRO A 150 11.70 -2.05 3.30
N VAL A 151 11.15 -2.94 4.08
CA VAL A 151 11.88 -3.96 4.84
C VAL A 151 11.26 -5.31 4.58
N THR A 152 12.06 -6.32 4.36
CA THR A 152 11.59 -7.70 4.31
C THR A 152 11.83 -8.39 5.65
N SER A 153 11.05 -9.40 5.98
CA SER A 153 11.23 -10.19 7.19
C SER A 153 12.65 -10.79 7.29
N GLU A 154 13.29 -11.02 6.17
CA GLU A 154 14.68 -11.52 6.08
C GLU A 154 15.71 -10.45 6.49
N ASN A 155 15.41 -9.18 6.26
CA ASN A 155 16.27 -8.05 6.62
C ASN A 155 16.13 -7.64 8.09
N ILE A 156 15.09 -8.09 8.78
CA ILE A 156 14.91 -7.88 10.22
C ILE A 156 15.58 -9.03 10.94
N LYS A 157 16.86 -8.91 11.24
CA LYS A 157 17.64 -9.91 12.00
C LYS A 157 17.30 -9.97 13.49
N CYS A 158 16.39 -9.14 13.99
CA CYS A 158 15.96 -9.09 15.38
C CYS A 158 14.45 -9.36 15.50
N LYS A 159 14.05 -9.94 16.63
CA LYS A 159 12.63 -10.06 16.94
C LYS A 159 11.99 -8.69 16.93
N LEU A 160 10.82 -8.58 16.30
CA LEU A 160 9.98 -7.41 16.46
C LEU A 160 9.62 -7.29 17.95
N GLY A 161 9.83 -6.08 18.50
CA GLY A 161 9.53 -5.79 19.89
C GLY A 161 8.05 -5.48 20.11
N ASP A 162 7.79 -4.71 21.17
CA ASP A 162 6.44 -4.34 21.57
C ASP A 162 5.72 -3.50 20.50
N GLU A 163 4.41 -3.63 20.47
CA GLU A 163 3.56 -2.76 19.68
C GLU A 163 3.46 -1.39 20.35
N VAL A 164 3.72 -0.35 19.57
CA VAL A 164 3.75 1.04 20.04
C VAL A 164 2.96 1.96 19.13
N VAL A 165 2.59 3.11 19.69
CA VAL A 165 2.12 4.27 18.93
C VAL A 165 3.15 5.40 19.07
N ILE A 166 3.45 6.07 17.98
CA ILE A 166 4.33 7.25 17.98
C ILE A 166 3.52 8.46 18.45
N THR A 167 4.02 9.16 19.45
CA THR A 167 3.29 10.27 20.11
C THR A 167 3.70 11.65 19.63
N GLU A 168 4.86 11.78 18.98
CA GLU A 168 5.45 13.07 18.60
C GLU A 168 6.11 13.03 17.23
N GLY A 169 6.39 14.21 16.66
CA GLY A 169 7.07 14.38 15.38
C GLY A 169 6.20 14.05 14.16
N ASP A 170 6.85 13.95 13.01
CA ASP A 170 6.19 13.74 11.69
C ASP A 170 5.40 12.43 11.63
N PHE A 171 5.79 11.44 12.42
CA PHE A 171 5.19 10.11 12.45
C PHE A 171 4.11 9.97 13.53
N LYS A 172 3.68 11.06 14.17
CA LYS A 172 2.70 11.03 15.26
C LYS A 172 1.43 10.27 14.86
N GLY A 173 1.04 9.32 15.71
CA GLY A 173 -0.15 8.48 15.55
C GLY A 173 0.07 7.23 14.70
N ILE A 174 1.26 7.02 14.11
CA ILE A 174 1.61 5.76 13.44
C ILE A 174 1.74 4.65 14.50
N ARG A 175 1.13 3.52 14.22
CA ARG A 175 1.19 2.30 15.04
C ARG A 175 2.06 1.25 14.36
N GLY A 176 2.82 0.52 15.14
CA GLY A 176 3.66 -0.56 14.62
C GLY A 176 4.48 -1.22 15.71
N LYS A 177 5.39 -2.08 15.32
CA LYS A 177 6.27 -2.81 16.24
C LYS A 177 7.67 -2.19 16.26
N VAL A 178 8.26 -2.08 17.43
CA VAL A 178 9.63 -1.59 17.55
C VAL A 178 10.61 -2.61 16.96
N ALA A 179 11.54 -2.13 16.15
CA ALA A 179 12.63 -2.95 15.62
C ALA A 179 13.94 -2.15 15.60
N ARG A 180 15.07 -2.85 15.67
CA ARG A 180 16.38 -2.24 15.45
C ARG A 180 16.86 -2.61 14.06
N ILE A 181 16.98 -1.63 13.17
CA ILE A 181 17.40 -1.80 11.78
C ILE A 181 18.63 -0.94 11.55
N ALA A 182 19.72 -1.54 11.08
CA ALA A 182 21.01 -0.86 10.89
C ALA A 182 21.49 -0.09 12.14
N GLY A 183 21.31 -0.69 13.34
CA GLY A 183 21.70 -0.07 14.62
C GLY A 183 20.74 0.98 15.16
N GLN A 184 19.75 1.40 14.39
CA GLN A 184 18.77 2.44 14.75
C GLN A 184 17.45 1.84 15.19
N GLN A 185 16.81 2.45 16.21
CA GLN A 185 15.46 2.10 16.64
C GLN A 185 14.44 2.73 15.68
N ARG A 186 13.56 1.90 15.15
CA ARG A 186 12.52 2.27 14.19
C ARG A 186 11.21 1.64 14.57
N VAL A 187 10.10 2.18 14.07
CA VAL A 187 8.79 1.53 14.14
C VAL A 187 8.52 0.89 12.79
N VAL A 188 8.16 -0.38 12.81
CA VAL A 188 7.87 -1.17 11.61
C VAL A 188 6.37 -1.40 11.54
N VAL A 189 5.79 -0.99 10.42
CA VAL A 189 4.39 -1.25 10.06
C VAL A 189 4.35 -2.48 9.17
N GLU A 190 3.67 -3.50 9.62
CA GLU A 190 3.39 -4.71 8.87
C GLU A 190 2.10 -4.51 8.08
N LEU A 191 2.14 -4.78 6.79
CA LEU A 191 0.98 -4.63 5.93
C LEU A 191 0.37 -5.98 5.56
N PHE A 192 1.16 -6.89 5.02
CA PHE A 192 0.79 -8.27 4.71
C PHE A 192 2.03 -9.13 4.46
N ASP A 193 1.94 -10.42 4.75
CA ASP A 193 2.99 -11.43 4.55
C ASP A 193 4.39 -10.93 4.99
N ARG A 194 5.24 -10.66 3.99
CA ARG A 194 6.62 -10.21 4.18
C ARG A 194 6.83 -8.73 3.85
N TYR A 195 5.76 -7.99 3.57
CA TYR A 195 5.85 -6.58 3.24
C TYR A 195 5.73 -5.71 4.48
N LEU A 196 6.86 -5.21 4.90
CA LEU A 196 7.05 -4.37 6.07
C LEU A 196 7.60 -3.03 5.63
N VAL A 197 7.20 -1.97 6.29
CA VAL A 197 7.75 -0.62 6.08
C VAL A 197 8.23 -0.06 7.40
N ALA A 198 9.47 0.40 7.43
CA ALA A 198 10.06 1.01 8.61
C ALA A 198 10.09 2.54 8.49
N THR A 199 9.79 3.22 9.59
CA THR A 199 9.95 4.66 9.76
C THR A 199 11.43 5.09 9.70
N ALA A 200 11.69 6.38 9.80
CA ALA A 200 12.98 6.91 10.24
C ALA A 200 13.28 6.47 11.69
N TYR A 201 14.44 6.89 12.20
CA TYR A 201 14.76 6.72 13.62
C TYR A 201 13.71 7.39 14.50
N ILE A 202 13.23 6.68 15.52
CA ILE A 202 12.28 7.18 16.53
C ILE A 202 12.90 7.03 17.91
N PRO A 203 13.09 8.12 18.68
CA PRO A 203 13.57 8.04 20.06
C PRO A 203 12.52 7.37 20.95
N LYS A 204 12.97 6.74 22.05
CA LYS A 204 12.10 6.00 22.97
C LYS A 204 11.01 6.86 23.60
N GLU A 205 11.34 8.11 23.89
CA GLU A 205 10.48 9.09 24.55
C GLU A 205 9.27 9.45 23.66
N ALA A 206 9.43 9.34 22.35
CA ALA A 206 8.39 9.60 21.36
C ALA A 206 7.51 8.37 21.05
N MET A 207 7.58 7.31 21.86
CA MET A 207 6.80 6.10 21.70
C MET A 207 6.05 5.73 22.97
N LYS A 208 4.80 5.26 22.83
CA LYS A 208 3.99 4.72 23.92
C LYS A 208 3.55 3.30 23.57
N ASN A 209 3.73 2.37 24.50
CA ASN A 209 3.27 0.99 24.33
C ASN A 209 1.76 0.95 24.17
N CYS A 210 1.29 0.19 23.19
CA CYS A 210 -0.11 -0.20 23.09
C CYS A 210 -0.37 -1.23 24.19
N ILE A 211 -1.17 -0.88 25.19
CA ILE A 211 -1.60 -1.85 26.21
C ILE A 211 -2.53 -2.82 25.48
N THR A 212 -2.04 -4.00 25.20
CA THR A 212 -2.88 -5.12 24.75
C THR A 212 -3.73 -5.52 25.95
N SER A 213 -5.01 -5.19 25.93
CA SER A 213 -5.96 -5.76 26.89
C SER A 213 -5.97 -7.25 26.67
N GLN A 214 -5.18 -7.99 27.47
CA GLN A 214 -5.32 -9.44 27.51
C GLN A 214 -6.76 -9.71 27.95
N LYS A 215 -7.54 -10.32 27.09
CA LYS A 215 -8.81 -10.93 27.48
C LYS A 215 -8.47 -12.03 28.49
N ILE A 216 -8.93 -11.81 29.72
CA ILE A 216 -9.06 -12.84 30.75
C ILE A 216 -10.12 -13.84 30.30
#